data_58a8761ab9b06c1bf49bcb7dd64cb7a5
#
_entry.id   58a8761ab9b06c1bf49bcb7dd64cb7a5
#
_cell.length_a   1.000
_cell.length_b   1.000
_cell.length_c   1.000
_cell.angle_alpha   90.00
_cell.angle_beta   90.00
_cell.angle_gamma   90.00
#
_symmetry.space_group_name_H-M   'P 1'
#
loop_
_entity.id
_entity.type
_entity.pdbx_description
1 polymer ?
#
loop_
_entity_poly.entity_id
_entity_poly.type
_entity_poly.pdbx_seq_one_letter_code
_entity_poly.pdbx_strand_id
1 'polypeptide(L)'
;VASKLIAHMTAQHPDFLCLNFANPDMVGHTGVYAAIIEAVETVDAQLQKVVETGLALGYEFLIIADHGNADYAINADGSPNTAHSLNPVPVILVSSEEKIKLLLYKE
;
A
#
# COMPACT_ATOMS: atom_id res chain seq x y z
N VAL A 1 4.05 3.06 12.74
CA VAL A 1 3.71 4.15 11.81
C VAL A 1 2.20 4.33 11.73
N ALA A 2 1.43 3.27 11.44
CA ALA A 2 -0.03 3.36 11.32
C ALA A 2 -0.70 3.88 12.59
N SER A 3 -0.29 3.43 13.77
CA SER A 3 -0.84 3.90 15.05
C SER A 3 -0.65 5.39 15.27
N LYS A 4 0.51 5.92 14.92
CA LYS A 4 0.80 7.37 15.01
C LYS A 4 -0.05 8.19 14.02
N LEU A 5 -0.21 7.68 12.81
CA LEU A 5 -1.05 8.31 11.80
C LEU A 5 -2.51 8.37 12.24
N ILE A 6 -3.04 7.26 12.76
CA ILE A 6 -4.41 7.16 13.27
C ILE A 6 -4.62 8.15 14.42
N ALA A 7 -3.70 8.22 15.37
CA ALA A 7 -3.76 9.16 16.47
C ALA A 7 -3.75 10.61 15.98
N HIS A 8 -2.92 10.93 15.00
CA HIS A 8 -2.82 12.26 14.41
C HIS A 8 -4.09 12.64 13.63
N MET A 9 -4.62 11.74 12.80
CA MET A 9 -5.90 11.95 12.09
C MET A 9 -7.04 12.23 13.06
N THR A 10 -7.13 11.46 14.14
CA THR A 10 -8.19 11.56 15.12
C THR A 10 -8.12 12.88 15.92
N ALA A 11 -6.91 13.28 16.30
CA ALA A 11 -6.70 14.46 17.15
C ALA A 11 -6.66 15.79 16.37
N GLN A 12 -6.05 15.82 15.20
CA GLN A 12 -5.75 17.04 14.47
C GLN A 12 -6.59 17.26 13.21
N HIS A 13 -7.19 16.24 12.65
CA HIS A 13 -7.99 16.27 11.41
C HIS A 13 -7.30 17.04 10.25
N PRO A 14 -6.05 16.71 9.89
CA PRO A 14 -5.39 17.39 8.78
C PRO A 14 -6.15 17.19 7.45
N ASP A 15 -6.07 18.16 6.57
CA ASP A 15 -6.77 18.13 5.28
C ASP A 15 -6.15 17.13 4.30
N PHE A 16 -4.84 16.89 4.40
CA PHE A 16 -4.11 15.97 3.55
C PHE A 16 -3.07 15.19 4.35
N LEU A 17 -3.00 13.89 4.06
CA LEU A 17 -2.04 12.96 4.65
C LEU A 17 -1.38 12.11 3.56
N CYS A 18 -0.07 11.95 3.66
CA CYS A 18 0.69 11.04 2.81
C CYS A 18 1.46 10.06 3.70
N LEU A 19 1.22 8.78 3.50
CA LEU A 19 1.87 7.70 4.25
C LEU A 19 2.56 6.74 3.28
N ASN A 20 3.80 6.37 3.57
CA ASN A 20 4.53 5.34 2.85
C ASN A 20 4.77 4.13 3.75
N PHE A 21 4.40 2.94 3.26
CA PHE A 21 4.78 1.66 3.83
C PHE A 21 5.93 1.07 3.03
N ALA A 22 7.14 1.31 3.46
CA ALA A 22 8.36 0.88 2.76
C ALA A 22 8.71 -0.61 3.00
N ASN A 23 8.06 -1.29 3.95
CA ASN A 23 8.42 -2.63 4.39
C ASN A 23 8.40 -3.68 3.26
N PRO A 24 7.40 -3.73 2.36
CA PRO A 24 7.38 -4.73 1.29
C PRO A 24 8.57 -4.60 0.35
N ASP A 25 8.98 -3.39 0.01
CA ASP A 25 10.17 -3.15 -0.82
C ASP A 25 11.46 -3.53 -0.09
N MET A 26 11.64 -3.03 1.13
CA MET A 26 12.83 -3.31 1.92
C MET A 26 13.03 -4.81 2.18
N VAL A 27 11.96 -5.52 2.52
CA VAL A 27 12.00 -6.97 2.75
C VAL A 27 12.12 -7.72 1.42
N GLY A 28 11.51 -7.22 0.35
CA GLY A 28 11.61 -7.76 -1.00
C GLY A 28 13.04 -7.88 -1.50
N HIS A 29 13.89 -6.91 -1.18
CA HIS A 29 15.31 -6.93 -1.53
C HIS A 29 16.12 -8.03 -0.82
N THR A 30 15.59 -8.64 0.23
CA THR A 30 16.25 -9.78 0.91
C THR A 30 16.13 -11.09 0.13
N GLY A 31 15.14 -11.22 -0.74
CA GLY A 31 14.83 -12.46 -1.47
C GLY A 31 14.29 -13.59 -0.59
N VAL A 32 13.94 -13.33 0.67
CA VAL A 32 13.37 -14.31 1.59
C VAL A 32 11.85 -14.32 1.45
N TYR A 33 11.34 -15.30 0.70
CA TYR A 33 9.91 -15.36 0.32
C TYR A 33 8.94 -15.33 1.51
N ALA A 34 9.21 -16.12 2.55
CA ALA A 34 8.36 -16.14 3.74
C ALA A 34 8.32 -14.78 4.46
N ALA A 35 9.44 -14.05 4.50
CA ALA A 35 9.51 -12.71 5.08
C ALA A 35 8.76 -11.68 4.23
N ILE A 36 8.77 -11.83 2.91
CA ILE A 36 8.00 -10.98 1.98
C ILE A 36 6.50 -11.14 2.24
N ILE A 37 6.01 -12.37 2.35
CA ILE A 37 4.61 -12.66 2.68
C ILE A 37 4.22 -12.00 4.00
N GLU A 38 5.01 -12.18 5.05
CA GLU A 38 4.74 -11.57 6.36
C GLU A 38 4.71 -10.04 6.28
N ALA A 39 5.63 -9.44 5.54
CA ALA A 39 5.65 -7.99 5.35
C ALA A 39 4.40 -7.47 4.65
N VAL A 40 3.95 -8.13 3.59
CA VAL A 40 2.73 -7.76 2.85
C VAL A 40 1.49 -7.94 3.71
N GLU A 41 1.35 -9.04 4.42
CA GLU A 41 0.23 -9.29 5.33
C GLU A 41 0.17 -8.27 6.47
N THR A 42 1.33 -7.88 6.99
CA THR A 42 1.42 -6.85 8.05
C THR A 42 0.97 -5.48 7.51
N VAL A 43 1.42 -5.11 6.32
CA VAL A 43 1.00 -3.85 5.68
C VAL A 43 -0.50 -3.85 5.40
N ASP A 44 -1.03 -4.96 4.89
CA ASP A 44 -2.47 -5.10 4.64
C ASP A 44 -3.29 -4.89 5.92
N ALA A 45 -2.91 -5.53 7.02
CA ALA A 45 -3.57 -5.37 8.31
C ALA A 45 -3.49 -3.93 8.87
N GLN A 46 -2.34 -3.27 8.72
CA GLN A 46 -2.18 -1.88 9.16
C GLN A 46 -2.93 -0.91 8.26
N LEU A 47 -2.93 -1.14 6.94
CA LEU A 47 -3.69 -0.35 5.99
C LEU A 47 -5.19 -0.43 6.26
N GLN A 48 -5.71 -1.62 6.57
CA GLN A 48 -7.11 -1.80 6.96
C GLN A 48 -7.49 -0.88 8.12
N LYS A 49 -6.68 -0.83 9.18
CA LYS A 49 -6.94 0.03 10.34
C LYS A 49 -6.96 1.51 9.97
N VAL A 50 -6.02 1.95 9.14
CA VAL A 50 -5.95 3.34 8.66
C VAL A 50 -7.17 3.70 7.83
N VAL A 51 -7.54 2.85 6.90
CA VAL A 51 -8.69 3.07 6.00
C VAL A 51 -10.01 3.10 6.78
N GLU A 52 -10.25 2.12 7.64
CA GLU A 52 -11.48 2.05 8.45
C GLU A 52 -11.63 3.29 9.36
N THR A 53 -10.55 3.69 10.03
CA THR A 53 -10.55 4.89 10.87
C THR A 53 -10.75 6.16 10.03
N GLY A 54 -10.05 6.28 8.93
CA GLY A 54 -10.14 7.45 8.07
C GLY A 54 -11.51 7.61 7.41
N LEU A 55 -12.12 6.54 6.94
CA LEU A 55 -13.49 6.57 6.39
C LEU A 55 -14.50 7.03 7.44
N ALA A 56 -14.37 6.57 8.69
CA ALA A 56 -15.23 7.00 9.80
C ALA A 56 -15.05 8.50 10.13
N LEU A 57 -13.87 9.07 9.84
CA LEU A 57 -13.55 10.49 10.02
C LEU A 57 -13.86 11.35 8.78
N GLY A 58 -14.37 10.77 7.70
CA GLY A 58 -14.72 11.48 6.46
C GLY A 58 -13.59 11.58 5.44
N TYR A 59 -12.49 10.85 5.61
CA TYR A 59 -11.39 10.82 4.64
C TYR A 59 -11.70 9.91 3.45
N GLU A 60 -11.14 10.27 2.32
CA GLU A 60 -11.01 9.42 1.14
C GLU A 60 -9.57 8.98 0.97
N PHE A 61 -9.34 7.84 0.32
CA PHE A 61 -8.02 7.25 0.16
C PHE A 61 -7.70 7.02 -1.31
N LEU A 62 -6.48 7.36 -1.67
CA LEU A 62 -5.83 6.90 -2.89
C LEU A 62 -4.65 6.01 -2.50
N ILE A 63 -4.76 4.73 -2.78
CA ILE A 63 -3.74 3.72 -2.47
C ILE A 63 -3.00 3.42 -3.77
N ILE A 64 -1.70 3.63 -3.76
CA ILE A 64 -0.84 3.45 -4.92
C ILE A 64 0.43 2.68 -4.52
N ALA A 65 1.15 2.20 -5.52
CA ALA A 65 2.54 1.79 -5.39
C ALA A 65 3.38 2.59 -6.40
N ASP A 66 4.63 2.84 -6.07
CA ASP A 66 5.58 3.55 -6.92
C ASP A 66 6.26 2.63 -7.94
N HIS A 67 6.43 1.35 -7.58
CA HIS A 67 6.97 0.30 -8.44
C HIS A 67 6.59 -1.09 -7.93
N GLY A 68 6.81 -2.11 -8.77
CA GLY A 68 6.69 -3.50 -8.37
C GLY A 68 7.96 -4.03 -7.70
N ASN A 69 7.81 -4.96 -6.77
CA ASN A 69 8.89 -5.70 -6.11
C ASN A 69 8.36 -7.03 -5.56
N ALA A 70 7.56 -6.99 -4.48
CA ALA A 70 7.01 -8.18 -3.81
C ALA A 70 6.09 -9.01 -4.70
N ASP A 71 5.52 -8.43 -5.75
CA ASP A 71 4.68 -9.08 -6.75
C ASP A 71 5.45 -10.05 -7.65
N TYR A 72 6.76 -9.93 -7.72
CA TYR A 72 7.67 -10.78 -8.49
C TYR A 72 8.87 -11.22 -7.64
N ALA A 73 8.61 -12.07 -6.65
CA ALA A 73 9.59 -12.48 -5.65
C ALA A 73 10.48 -13.66 -6.08
N ILE A 74 10.02 -14.46 -7.07
CA ILE A 74 10.71 -15.67 -7.53
C ILE A 74 10.83 -15.61 -9.06
N ASN A 75 12.07 -15.77 -9.55
CA ASN A 75 12.36 -15.87 -10.98
C ASN A 75 11.85 -17.19 -11.58
N ALA A 76 11.76 -17.26 -12.91
CA ALA A 76 11.29 -18.45 -13.63
C ALA A 76 12.16 -19.71 -13.36
N ASP A 77 13.42 -19.54 -13.01
CA ASP A 77 14.35 -20.61 -12.63
C ASP A 77 14.25 -21.04 -11.14
N GLY A 78 13.34 -20.42 -10.36
CA GLY A 78 13.15 -20.67 -8.94
C GLY A 78 14.06 -19.87 -8.01
N SER A 79 14.97 -19.07 -8.54
CA SER A 79 15.84 -18.21 -7.74
C SER A 79 15.11 -16.98 -7.20
N PRO A 80 15.52 -16.43 -6.03
CA PRO A 80 14.94 -15.20 -5.52
C PRO A 80 15.16 -14.01 -6.46
N ASN A 81 14.11 -13.22 -6.69
CA ASN A 81 14.23 -11.92 -7.33
C ASN A 81 14.33 -10.84 -6.26
N THR A 82 15.42 -10.08 -6.29
CA THR A 82 15.68 -8.99 -5.33
C THR A 82 15.60 -7.60 -5.97
N ALA A 83 15.25 -7.54 -7.25
CA ALA A 83 15.13 -6.29 -8.01
C ALA A 83 13.67 -5.80 -8.06
N HIS A 84 13.50 -4.54 -8.44
CA HIS A 84 12.17 -4.02 -8.77
C HIS A 84 11.63 -4.70 -10.02
N SER A 85 10.32 -4.93 -10.06
CA SER A 85 9.65 -5.43 -11.25
C SER A 85 9.10 -4.29 -12.09
N LEU A 86 8.89 -4.57 -13.39
CA LEU A 86 8.23 -3.65 -14.33
C LEU A 86 6.73 -3.94 -14.46
N ASN A 87 6.19 -4.78 -13.59
CA ASN A 87 4.77 -5.09 -13.57
C ASN A 87 3.95 -3.83 -13.27
N PRO A 88 2.74 -3.72 -13.84
CA PRO A 88 1.80 -2.68 -13.47
C PRO A 88 1.49 -2.73 -11.97
N VAL A 89 1.40 -1.56 -11.36
CA VAL A 89 1.06 -1.42 -9.94
C VAL A 89 -0.38 -0.98 -9.76
N PRO A 90 -1.01 -1.29 -8.60
CA PRO A 90 -2.39 -0.93 -8.37
C PRO A 90 -2.57 0.56 -8.13
N VAL A 91 -3.72 1.08 -8.53
CA VAL A 91 -4.26 2.38 -8.12
C VAL A 91 -5.67 2.13 -7.62
N ILE A 92 -5.89 2.33 -6.33
CA ILE A 92 -7.15 2.01 -5.66
C ILE A 92 -7.70 3.27 -5.00
N LEU A 93 -8.91 3.67 -5.40
CA LEU A 93 -9.64 4.74 -4.74
C LEU A 93 -10.65 4.13 -3.75
N VAL A 94 -10.58 4.57 -2.51
CA VAL A 94 -11.51 4.16 -1.45
C VAL A 94 -12.28 5.37 -0.95
N SER A 95 -13.60 5.33 -1.10
CA SER A 95 -14.49 6.41 -0.69
C SER A 95 -15.79 5.86 -0.13
N SER A 96 -16.44 6.61 0.75
CA SER A 96 -17.78 6.33 1.22
C SER A 96 -18.86 6.75 0.22
N GLU A 97 -18.50 7.48 -0.84
CA GLU A 97 -19.42 7.89 -1.90
C GLU A 97 -19.59 6.79 -2.96
N GLU A 98 -20.86 6.47 -3.31
CA GLU A 98 -21.18 5.35 -4.21
C GLU A 98 -20.80 5.55 -5.68
N LYS A 99 -20.42 6.76 -6.11
CA LYS A 99 -20.20 7.08 -7.52
C LYS A 99 -18.96 7.93 -7.75
N ILE A 100 -17.80 7.29 -7.78
CA ILE A 100 -16.58 7.93 -8.29
C ILE A 100 -16.26 7.36 -9.67
N LYS A 101 -16.14 8.25 -10.65
CA LYS A 101 -15.74 7.89 -12.00
C LYS A 101 -14.23 8.07 -12.13
N LEU A 102 -13.51 6.97 -12.20
CA LEU A 102 -12.07 6.99 -12.48
C LEU A 102 -11.86 7.15 -13.97
N LEU A 103 -11.28 8.27 -14.39
CA LEU A 103 -10.80 8.44 -15.76
C LEU A 103 -9.38 7.90 -15.84
N LEU A 104 -9.22 6.72 -16.43
CA LEU A 104 -7.91 6.19 -16.77
C LEU A 104 -7.44 6.85 -18.08
N TYR A 105 -6.41 7.68 -17.97
CA TYR A 105 -5.67 8.12 -19.14
C TYR A 105 -4.77 6.98 -19.61
N LYS A 106 -5.01 6.49 -20.82
CA LYS A 106 -4.01 5.71 -21.55
C LYS A 106 -3.18 6.69 -22.38
N GLU A 107 -1.88 6.73 -22.10
CA GLU A 107 -0.91 7.27 -23.04
C GLU A 107 -0.78 6.36 -24.28
#